data_d0cdb1f7c2e26835148133802f2ba3d3
#
_entry.id   d0cdb1f7c2e26835148133802f2ba3d3
#
_cell.length_a   1.000
_cell.length_b   1.000
_cell.length_c   1.000
_cell.angle_alpha   90.00
_cell.angle_beta   90.00
_cell.angle_gamma   90.00
#
_symmetry.space_group_name_H-M   'P 1'
#
loop_
_entity.id
_entity.type
_entity.pdbx_description
1 polymer ?
#
loop_
_entity_poly.entity_id
_entity_poly.type
_entity_poly.pdbx_seq_one_letter_code
_entity_poly.pdbx_strand_id
1 'polypeptide(L)'
;MLSAHTLTRVLRLRTAPVPVNGTSRGFPSESYLSFGTSRVHSSICSNLGRPVNCLSDSPMLTLKALKKEFLPTVHLAAPLVLGEIGWMSMGIVDAIMVGHLPNSAVAMGAVSLGSGIFTVLGWFGGGVLLGLDTLVSQAFGAGKREDCHRSLVQGIYLSLALTPILSTPVWLLPHLLGSVHVDPAVLSLAIPYFNALTVGLLPLLLYFALRRCLQAMNMVKPVAFALVSANIINALFNWILIYGHWGAPAMGTVGSGWSTAIARVYMAAVLVGYLLWYDRKHRTELLKTPVDIDLPRIRRLLMLGLPAALQITLETGVFATVTTLVAKLGAVPLASHQIALNTVSLTFMVPLGISSAAAVRVGQALGRKDPLGARDSGGTAIALGAVFMACCGVALLIFPRWIARMYTPDKSVIAMTVGLLAAGAAFQLFDGIQTVATGALRGAGDTRTSMICHFLAYWIIGLPFGAWLCFRRSWGAIGLWIGLSVALVLIGIVLLLAWRRTVEKLAAA
;
A
#
# COMPACT_ATOMS: atom_id res chain seq x y z
N MET A 1 3.91 45.48 -25.98
CA MET A 1 4.75 46.70 -25.95
C MET A 1 5.42 46.77 -24.60
N LEU A 2 6.72 47.13 -24.63
CA LEU A 2 7.69 47.23 -23.53
C LEU A 2 8.22 45.88 -23.05
N SER A 3 9.42 45.58 -23.18
CA SER A 3 10.72 46.03 -23.68
C SER A 3 11.76 45.25 -22.93
N ALA A 4 12.59 44.56 -23.67
CA ALA A 4 13.83 43.94 -23.23
C ALA A 4 14.78 45.05 -22.70
N HIS A 5 15.27 44.83 -21.46
CA HIS A 5 16.58 45.31 -20.98
C HIS A 5 16.72 44.94 -19.51
N THR A 6 17.51 43.93 -19.21
CA THR A 6 18.50 43.92 -18.11
C THR A 6 19.14 42.54 -18.02
N LEU A 7 19.99 42.25 -18.96
CA LEU A 7 20.99 41.18 -18.88
C LEU A 7 22.31 41.90 -19.16
N THR A 8 23.11 42.14 -18.15
CA THR A 8 24.58 42.29 -18.21
C THR A 8 25.08 42.99 -16.94
N ARG A 9 25.53 42.21 -16.00
CA ARG A 9 26.60 42.56 -15.02
C ARG A 9 26.61 41.43 -13.96
N VAL A 10 27.57 40.57 -14.03
CA VAL A 10 28.66 40.31 -13.10
C VAL A 10 29.45 39.11 -13.62
N LEU A 11 30.45 39.43 -14.41
CA LEU A 11 31.62 38.58 -14.70
C LEU A 11 32.85 39.44 -14.40
N ARG A 12 33.57 39.11 -13.34
CA ARG A 12 35.03 39.36 -13.15
C ARG A 12 35.52 38.60 -11.95
N LEU A 13 36.14 37.46 -12.20
CA LEU A 13 37.59 37.14 -12.04
C LEU A 13 38.24 37.48 -10.71
N ARG A 14 38.76 36.48 -10.03
CA ARG A 14 40.13 36.51 -9.49
C ARG A 14 40.76 35.11 -9.48
N THR A 15 41.77 34.97 -10.32
CA THR A 15 42.83 33.95 -10.36
C THR A 15 43.95 34.34 -9.41
N ALA A 16 44.53 33.36 -8.70
CA ALA A 16 45.92 33.43 -8.22
C ALA A 16 46.45 31.99 -7.91
N PRO A 17 47.74 31.73 -8.02
CA PRO A 17 48.28 30.47 -8.53
C PRO A 17 48.88 29.55 -7.48
N VAL A 18 49.12 28.28 -7.93
CA VAL A 18 49.75 27.12 -7.29
C VAL A 18 51.29 27.32 -7.15
N PRO A 19 51.95 26.68 -6.17
CA PRO A 19 53.31 26.16 -6.39
C PRO A 19 53.38 24.64 -6.38
N VAL A 20 54.19 24.16 -7.35
CA VAL A 20 54.63 22.79 -7.59
C VAL A 20 55.89 22.50 -6.73
N ASN A 21 56.02 21.28 -6.18
CA ASN A 21 57.23 20.54 -5.96
C ASN A 21 56.81 19.14 -5.52
N GLY A 22 57.19 18.02 -6.07
CA GLY A 22 58.43 17.54 -6.66
C GLY A 22 58.97 16.39 -5.83
N THR A 23 59.07 15.19 -6.37
CA THR A 23 60.06 14.09 -6.24
C THR A 23 59.41 12.69 -6.20
N SER A 24 59.43 11.98 -7.26
CA SER A 24 60.21 10.86 -7.79
C SER A 24 60.62 9.70 -6.85
N ARG A 25 60.30 8.47 -7.30
CA ARG A 25 60.93 7.14 -7.28
C ARG A 25 59.90 6.06 -7.04
N GLY A 26 59.78 4.94 -7.75
CA GLY A 26 60.59 4.16 -8.63
C GLY A 26 59.77 2.87 -8.96
N PHE A 27 59.94 2.35 -10.14
CA PHE A 27 59.43 1.05 -10.66
C PHE A 27 60.17 -0.16 -9.99
N PRO A 28 59.76 -1.44 -10.13
CA PRO A 28 59.44 -2.11 -11.42
C PRO A 28 58.26 -3.13 -11.44
N SER A 29 57.73 -3.30 -12.65
CA SER A 29 57.34 -4.48 -13.45
C SER A 29 56.94 -5.81 -12.80
N GLU A 30 55.78 -6.34 -13.20
CA GLU A 30 55.73 -7.57 -13.98
C GLU A 30 54.33 -7.79 -14.62
N SER A 31 54.41 -8.25 -15.83
CA SER A 31 53.39 -8.54 -16.83
C SER A 31 52.60 -9.82 -16.53
N TYR A 32 51.29 -9.83 -16.83
CA TYR A 32 50.63 -10.96 -17.45
C TYR A 32 49.46 -10.51 -18.35
N LEU A 33 49.47 -11.02 -19.57
CA LEU A 33 48.52 -10.84 -20.64
C LEU A 33 47.17 -11.50 -20.33
N SER A 34 46.06 -10.79 -20.56
CA SER A 34 44.80 -11.38 -21.02
C SER A 34 44.07 -10.42 -21.96
N PHE A 35 43.86 -10.85 -23.17
CA PHE A 35 43.05 -10.27 -24.24
C PHE A 35 41.62 -9.97 -23.73
N GLY A 36 41.04 -8.87 -23.89
CA GLY A 36 40.77 -7.87 -24.89
C GLY A 36 39.31 -7.95 -25.28
N THR A 37 38.44 -6.99 -24.83
CA THR A 37 37.24 -6.48 -25.54
C THR A 37 36.65 -5.25 -24.87
N SER A 38 37.23 -4.75 -23.80
CA SER A 38 36.67 -3.61 -23.04
C SER A 38 37.36 -2.25 -23.28
N ARG A 39 38.28 -2.14 -24.24
CA ARG A 39 39.06 -0.89 -24.45
C ARG A 39 38.59 0.00 -25.59
N VAL A 40 37.56 -0.36 -26.33
CA VAL A 40 37.05 0.53 -27.41
C VAL A 40 36.02 1.53 -26.91
N HIS A 41 35.36 1.26 -25.79
CA HIS A 41 34.33 2.17 -25.25
C HIS A 41 34.85 3.29 -24.34
N SER A 42 36.04 3.16 -23.72
CA SER A 42 36.56 4.19 -22.82
C SER A 42 37.29 5.36 -23.52
N SER A 43 37.72 5.16 -24.77
CA SER A 43 38.48 6.23 -25.52
C SER A 43 37.58 7.20 -26.25
N ILE A 44 36.29 6.93 -26.41
CA ILE A 44 35.33 7.86 -27.04
C ILE A 44 34.73 8.84 -26.02
N CYS A 45 34.67 8.48 -24.76
CA CYS A 45 34.11 9.31 -23.68
C CYS A 45 35.04 10.40 -23.16
N SER A 46 36.35 10.34 -23.42
CA SER A 46 37.31 11.34 -22.89
C SER A 46 37.49 12.60 -23.74
N ASN A 47 36.95 12.64 -24.96
CA ASN A 47 37.17 13.76 -25.88
C ASN A 47 35.99 14.75 -26.05
N LEU A 48 34.89 14.55 -25.32
CA LEU A 48 33.70 15.42 -25.41
C LEU A 48 33.35 16.06 -24.07
N GLY A 49 34.24 16.64 -23.33
CA GLY A 49 34.10 17.64 -22.25
C GLY A 49 32.75 17.80 -21.52
N ARG A 50 31.86 16.78 -21.51
CA ARG A 50 30.62 16.69 -20.75
C ARG A 50 30.54 15.30 -20.12
N PRO A 51 30.18 15.18 -18.85
CA PRO A 51 29.82 13.87 -18.28
C PRO A 51 28.57 13.37 -19.02
N VAL A 52 28.78 12.55 -20.06
CA VAL A 52 27.69 11.79 -20.67
C VAL A 52 27.19 10.86 -19.59
N ASN A 53 25.92 10.98 -19.23
CA ASN A 53 25.22 10.17 -18.25
C ASN A 53 25.33 8.68 -18.62
N CYS A 54 26.39 8.00 -18.19
CA CYS A 54 26.52 6.53 -18.30
C CYS A 54 25.47 5.75 -17.51
N LEU A 55 24.57 6.45 -16.80
CA LEU A 55 23.46 5.87 -16.05
C LEU A 55 22.18 5.67 -16.90
N SER A 56 22.05 6.37 -18.04
CA SER A 56 20.87 6.23 -18.92
C SER A 56 20.82 4.90 -19.66
N ASP A 57 21.97 4.27 -19.92
CA ASP A 57 22.07 3.01 -20.66
C ASP A 57 22.22 1.77 -19.77
N SER A 58 22.28 1.94 -18.44
CA SER A 58 22.33 0.78 -17.53
C SER A 58 20.92 0.19 -17.36
N PRO A 59 20.76 -1.16 -17.46
CA PRO A 59 19.46 -1.79 -17.25
C PRO A 59 18.92 -1.43 -15.87
N MET A 60 17.59 -1.22 -15.75
CA MET A 60 16.92 -0.85 -14.50
C MET A 60 17.27 -1.76 -13.32
N LEU A 61 17.64 -2.98 -13.59
CA LEU A 61 18.01 -3.97 -12.61
C LEU A 61 19.13 -4.85 -13.15
N THR A 62 20.26 -4.90 -12.44
CA THR A 62 21.35 -5.84 -12.75
C THR A 62 21.19 -7.10 -11.89
N LEU A 63 21.65 -8.25 -12.39
CA LEU A 63 21.61 -9.52 -11.65
C LEU A 63 22.37 -9.43 -10.32
N LYS A 64 23.44 -8.62 -10.30
CA LYS A 64 24.23 -8.34 -9.07
C LYS A 64 23.44 -7.53 -8.05
N ALA A 65 22.70 -6.51 -8.51
CA ALA A 65 21.82 -5.71 -7.66
C ALA A 65 20.66 -6.56 -7.09
N LEU A 66 20.04 -7.39 -7.96
CA LEU A 66 18.99 -8.32 -7.53
C LEU A 66 19.48 -9.26 -6.42
N LYS A 67 20.63 -9.91 -6.57
CA LYS A 67 21.20 -10.80 -5.54
C LYS A 67 21.50 -10.07 -4.23
N LYS A 68 22.00 -8.83 -4.30
CA LYS A 68 22.33 -8.00 -3.12
C LYS A 68 21.08 -7.55 -2.36
N GLU A 69 20.04 -7.13 -3.07
CA GLU A 69 18.86 -6.51 -2.50
C GLU A 69 17.72 -7.51 -2.20
N PHE A 70 17.76 -8.72 -2.75
CA PHE A 70 16.72 -9.73 -2.61
C PHE A 70 16.46 -10.11 -1.14
N LEU A 71 17.48 -10.63 -0.45
CA LEU A 71 17.32 -11.12 0.92
C LEU A 71 16.91 -9.99 1.91
N PRO A 72 17.51 -8.80 1.90
CA PRO A 72 17.06 -7.68 2.72
C PRO A 72 15.61 -7.25 2.42
N THR A 73 15.18 -7.30 1.15
CA THR A 73 13.80 -6.97 0.77
C THR A 73 12.82 -8.02 1.28
N VAL A 74 13.12 -9.31 1.11
CA VAL A 74 12.27 -10.42 1.61
C VAL A 74 12.19 -10.40 3.14
N HIS A 75 13.31 -10.16 3.83
CA HIS A 75 13.34 -10.13 5.29
C HIS A 75 12.48 -8.99 5.87
N LEU A 76 12.41 -7.85 5.18
CA LEU A 76 11.53 -6.76 5.56
C LEU A 76 10.06 -7.03 5.13
N ALA A 77 9.86 -7.57 3.92
CA ALA A 77 8.53 -7.81 3.37
C ALA A 77 7.77 -8.93 4.08
N ALA A 78 8.43 -10.03 4.48
CA ALA A 78 7.74 -11.18 5.05
C ALA A 78 6.90 -10.87 6.30
N PRO A 79 7.39 -10.14 7.32
CA PRO A 79 6.54 -9.74 8.45
C PRO A 79 5.41 -8.78 8.04
N LEU A 80 5.62 -7.96 7.00
CA LEU A 80 4.61 -7.04 6.49
C LEU A 80 3.49 -7.80 5.77
N VAL A 81 3.84 -8.79 4.95
CA VAL A 81 2.89 -9.71 4.30
C VAL A 81 2.06 -10.47 5.34
N LEU A 82 2.70 -11.03 6.37
CA LEU A 82 1.99 -11.66 7.48
C LEU A 82 1.02 -10.68 8.16
N GLY A 83 1.41 -9.42 8.27
CA GLY A 83 0.54 -8.35 8.76
C GLY A 83 -0.69 -8.14 7.86
N GLU A 84 -0.53 -8.06 6.54
CA GLU A 84 -1.67 -7.87 5.64
C GLU A 84 -2.62 -9.09 5.63
N ILE A 85 -2.08 -10.31 5.66
CA ILE A 85 -2.88 -11.54 5.79
C ILE A 85 -3.62 -11.56 7.14
N GLY A 86 -2.96 -11.18 8.24
CA GLY A 86 -3.59 -11.08 9.56
C GLY A 86 -4.74 -10.07 9.59
N TRP A 87 -4.61 -8.95 8.87
CA TRP A 87 -5.70 -7.99 8.73
C TRP A 87 -6.93 -8.59 8.03
N MET A 88 -6.72 -9.31 6.94
CA MET A 88 -7.81 -9.99 6.22
C MET A 88 -8.46 -11.09 7.08
N SER A 89 -7.66 -11.83 7.84
CA SER A 89 -8.12 -12.92 8.70
C SER A 89 -9.10 -12.45 9.78
N MET A 90 -8.91 -11.25 10.35
CA MET A 90 -9.80 -10.67 11.35
C MET A 90 -11.23 -10.52 10.81
N GLY A 91 -11.38 -9.98 9.60
CA GLY A 91 -12.70 -9.85 8.98
C GLY A 91 -13.37 -11.21 8.66
N ILE A 92 -12.57 -12.23 8.31
CA ILE A 92 -13.08 -13.58 8.06
C ILE A 92 -13.60 -14.20 9.37
N VAL A 93 -12.88 -14.06 10.48
CA VAL A 93 -13.29 -14.56 11.80
C VAL A 93 -14.59 -13.87 12.24
N ASP A 94 -14.69 -12.55 12.10
CA ASP A 94 -15.90 -11.79 12.40
C ASP A 94 -17.10 -12.32 11.60
N ALA A 95 -16.93 -12.51 10.29
CA ALA A 95 -17.99 -13.01 9.41
C ALA A 95 -18.44 -14.44 9.76
N ILE A 96 -17.49 -15.34 10.07
CA ILE A 96 -17.80 -16.71 10.49
C ILE A 96 -18.61 -16.69 11.78
N MET A 97 -18.19 -15.94 12.78
CA MET A 97 -18.83 -15.93 14.09
C MET A 97 -20.24 -15.30 14.05
N VAL A 98 -20.41 -14.21 13.30
CA VAL A 98 -21.73 -13.60 13.07
C VAL A 98 -22.64 -14.51 12.26
N GLY A 99 -22.10 -15.28 11.32
CA GLY A 99 -22.85 -16.25 10.52
C GLY A 99 -23.48 -17.40 11.31
N HIS A 100 -23.04 -17.62 12.56
CA HIS A 100 -23.62 -18.63 13.47
C HIS A 100 -24.72 -18.05 14.38
N LEU A 101 -25.11 -16.78 14.23
CA LEU A 101 -26.21 -16.19 14.97
C LEU A 101 -27.59 -16.67 14.46
N PRO A 102 -28.62 -16.69 15.32
CA PRO A 102 -30.00 -16.78 14.87
C PRO A 102 -30.30 -15.64 13.88
N ASN A 103 -31.05 -15.92 12.80
CA ASN A 103 -31.28 -14.97 11.70
C ASN A 103 -29.98 -14.50 11.01
N SER A 104 -29.07 -15.43 10.78
CA SER A 104 -27.72 -15.17 10.23
C SER A 104 -27.74 -14.33 8.95
N ALA A 105 -28.73 -14.47 8.07
CA ALA A 105 -28.83 -13.69 6.84
C ALA A 105 -28.96 -12.17 7.10
N VAL A 106 -29.83 -11.77 8.05
CA VAL A 106 -30.01 -10.38 8.44
C VAL A 106 -28.77 -9.87 9.18
N ALA A 107 -28.22 -10.67 10.09
CA ALA A 107 -27.02 -10.33 10.84
C ALA A 107 -25.81 -10.15 9.93
N MET A 108 -25.57 -11.05 8.98
CA MET A 108 -24.50 -10.93 7.99
C MET A 108 -24.71 -9.73 7.05
N GLY A 109 -25.95 -9.45 6.64
CA GLY A 109 -26.30 -8.28 5.86
C GLY A 109 -25.94 -6.97 6.59
N ALA A 110 -26.29 -6.89 7.88
CA ALA A 110 -26.00 -5.74 8.73
C ALA A 110 -24.50 -5.53 8.91
N VAL A 111 -23.75 -6.60 9.20
CA VAL A 111 -22.27 -6.54 9.36
C VAL A 111 -21.61 -6.20 8.04
N SER A 112 -22.04 -6.77 6.93
CA SER A 112 -21.47 -6.47 5.59
C SER A 112 -21.70 -5.01 5.21
N LEU A 113 -22.88 -4.46 5.44
CA LEU A 113 -23.18 -3.06 5.18
C LEU A 113 -22.33 -2.13 6.08
N GLY A 114 -22.31 -2.36 7.38
CA GLY A 114 -21.59 -1.54 8.33
C GLY A 114 -20.07 -1.63 8.15
N SER A 115 -19.51 -2.84 8.00
CA SER A 115 -18.08 -3.03 7.78
C SER A 115 -17.62 -2.47 6.43
N GLY A 116 -18.43 -2.60 5.38
CA GLY A 116 -18.13 -2.05 4.06
C GLY A 116 -17.93 -0.53 4.08
N ILE A 117 -18.90 0.19 4.68
CA ILE A 117 -18.82 1.65 4.82
C ILE A 117 -17.63 2.04 5.72
N PHE A 118 -17.48 1.38 6.86
CA PHE A 118 -16.36 1.65 7.77
C PHE A 118 -15.00 1.41 7.12
N THR A 119 -14.89 0.37 6.29
CA THR A 119 -13.66 0.04 5.57
C THR A 119 -13.21 1.18 4.67
N VAL A 120 -14.11 1.81 3.93
CA VAL A 120 -13.78 2.97 3.08
C VAL A 120 -13.22 4.12 3.93
N LEU A 121 -13.85 4.44 5.06
CA LEU A 121 -13.39 5.50 5.97
C LEU A 121 -12.04 5.15 6.61
N GLY A 122 -11.87 3.92 7.07
CA GLY A 122 -10.63 3.42 7.67
C GLY A 122 -9.47 3.42 6.68
N TRP A 123 -9.69 2.94 5.46
CA TRP A 123 -8.68 2.95 4.39
C TRP A 123 -8.31 4.36 3.94
N PHE A 124 -9.29 5.27 3.85
CA PHE A 124 -9.00 6.68 3.55
C PHE A 124 -8.12 7.30 4.65
N GLY A 125 -8.50 7.15 5.92
CA GLY A 125 -7.70 7.66 7.05
C GLY A 125 -6.30 7.04 7.12
N GLY A 126 -6.20 5.71 6.95
CA GLY A 126 -4.93 4.99 6.87
C GLY A 126 -4.08 5.42 5.67
N GLY A 127 -4.72 5.70 4.52
CA GLY A 127 -4.10 6.22 3.31
C GLY A 127 -3.47 7.59 3.51
N VAL A 128 -4.14 8.50 4.23
CA VAL A 128 -3.57 9.82 4.59
C VAL A 128 -2.30 9.65 5.42
N LEU A 129 -2.26 8.66 6.32
CA LEU A 129 -1.09 8.38 7.16
C LEU A 129 0.06 7.68 6.40
N LEU A 130 -0.14 7.22 5.16
CA LEU A 130 0.95 6.71 4.30
C LEU A 130 2.04 7.76 3.99
N GLY A 131 1.74 9.06 4.16
CA GLY A 131 2.74 10.11 4.09
C GLY A 131 3.89 9.92 5.09
N LEU A 132 3.65 9.23 6.21
CA LEU A 132 4.69 8.87 7.18
C LEU A 132 5.73 7.90 6.60
N ASP A 133 5.35 6.99 5.70
CA ASP A 133 6.30 6.07 5.07
C ASP A 133 7.45 6.83 4.42
N THR A 134 7.16 7.92 3.69
CA THR A 134 8.16 8.75 3.02
C THR A 134 8.96 9.59 4.03
N LEU A 135 8.28 10.34 4.90
CA LEU A 135 8.95 11.28 5.78
C LEU A 135 9.85 10.58 6.80
N VAL A 136 9.33 9.51 7.41
CA VAL A 136 10.07 8.79 8.45
C VAL A 136 11.20 7.95 7.84
N SER A 137 10.97 7.27 6.70
CA SER A 137 12.02 6.46 6.07
C SER A 137 13.19 7.31 5.55
N GLN A 138 12.90 8.48 4.96
CA GLN A 138 13.94 9.41 4.52
C GLN A 138 14.69 10.02 5.71
N ALA A 139 14.00 10.42 6.79
CA ALA A 139 14.63 10.92 8.00
C ALA A 139 15.50 9.86 8.68
N PHE A 140 14.99 8.62 8.77
CA PHE A 140 15.73 7.48 9.32
C PHE A 140 16.98 7.15 8.50
N GLY A 141 16.85 7.13 7.16
CA GLY A 141 17.98 6.95 6.25
C GLY A 141 19.04 8.03 6.38
N ALA A 142 18.65 9.28 6.65
CA ALA A 142 19.54 10.41 6.91
C ALA A 142 20.17 10.40 8.33
N GLY A 143 19.84 9.42 9.18
CA GLY A 143 20.30 9.35 10.57
C GLY A 143 19.62 10.33 11.53
N LYS A 144 18.58 11.05 11.07
CA LYS A 144 17.86 12.09 11.84
C LYS A 144 16.72 11.49 12.66
N ARG A 145 17.04 10.87 13.80
CA ARG A 145 16.04 10.20 14.65
C ARG A 145 14.99 11.17 15.20
N GLU A 146 15.40 12.37 15.58
CA GLU A 146 14.48 13.41 16.05
C GLU A 146 13.41 13.75 15.01
N ASP A 147 13.77 13.85 13.73
CA ASP A 147 12.82 14.08 12.64
C ASP A 147 11.82 12.93 12.47
N CYS A 148 12.23 11.68 12.76
CA CYS A 148 11.33 10.54 12.79
C CYS A 148 10.27 10.70 13.89
N HIS A 149 10.72 11.05 15.11
CA HIS A 149 9.83 11.26 16.26
C HIS A 149 8.90 12.45 16.07
N ARG A 150 9.40 13.58 15.58
CA ARG A 150 8.58 14.75 15.24
C ARG A 150 7.51 14.39 14.19
N SER A 151 7.87 13.60 13.17
CA SER A 151 6.90 13.16 12.17
C SER A 151 5.83 12.24 12.76
N LEU A 152 6.17 11.38 13.71
CA LEU A 152 5.20 10.55 14.43
C LEU A 152 4.22 11.40 15.25
N VAL A 153 4.73 12.40 15.99
CA VAL A 153 3.88 13.32 16.78
C VAL A 153 2.88 14.04 15.87
N GLN A 154 3.33 14.55 14.72
CA GLN A 154 2.41 15.16 13.76
C GLN A 154 1.43 14.15 13.14
N GLY A 155 1.84 12.89 12.95
CA GLY A 155 0.95 11.80 12.53
C GLY A 155 -0.14 11.50 13.58
N ILE A 156 0.19 11.58 14.88
CA ILE A 156 -0.78 11.44 15.97
C ILE A 156 -1.77 12.61 15.95
N TYR A 157 -1.31 13.86 15.83
CA TYR A 157 -2.19 15.03 15.71
C TYR A 157 -3.10 14.92 14.49
N LEU A 158 -2.57 14.47 13.36
CA LEU A 158 -3.38 14.24 12.18
C LEU A 158 -4.43 13.14 12.40
N SER A 159 -4.10 12.07 13.12
CA SER A 159 -5.05 11.01 13.50
C SER A 159 -6.18 11.56 14.39
N LEU A 160 -5.84 12.41 15.36
CA LEU A 160 -6.82 13.07 16.23
C LEU A 160 -7.75 14.01 15.43
N ALA A 161 -7.21 14.76 14.47
CA ALA A 161 -8.00 15.66 13.62
C ALA A 161 -8.86 14.90 12.60
N LEU A 162 -8.37 13.81 12.04
CA LEU A 162 -9.11 12.99 11.06
C LEU A 162 -10.26 12.23 11.70
N THR A 163 -10.15 11.83 12.97
CA THR A 163 -11.18 11.03 13.63
C THR A 163 -12.55 11.71 13.62
N PRO A 164 -12.76 12.95 14.10
CA PRO A 164 -14.07 13.60 14.04
C PRO A 164 -14.53 13.83 12.59
N ILE A 165 -13.63 14.17 11.67
CA ILE A 165 -13.96 14.40 10.25
C ILE A 165 -14.53 13.12 9.63
N LEU A 166 -13.89 11.97 9.86
CA LEU A 166 -14.31 10.69 9.32
C LEU A 166 -15.49 10.07 10.09
N SER A 167 -15.71 10.47 11.35
CA SER A 167 -16.87 10.03 12.13
C SER A 167 -18.16 10.79 11.78
N THR A 168 -18.07 12.00 11.24
CA THR A 168 -19.24 12.80 10.86
C THR A 168 -20.16 12.10 9.86
N PRO A 169 -19.66 11.51 8.74
CA PRO A 169 -20.50 10.75 7.82
C PRO A 169 -21.22 9.58 8.48
N VAL A 170 -20.62 8.99 9.53
CA VAL A 170 -21.20 7.87 10.29
C VAL A 170 -22.50 8.31 10.99
N TRP A 171 -22.49 9.46 11.63
CA TRP A 171 -23.65 9.97 12.35
C TRP A 171 -24.75 10.45 11.40
N LEU A 172 -24.41 10.84 10.19
CA LEU A 172 -25.37 11.19 9.14
C LEU A 172 -25.95 9.98 8.42
N LEU A 173 -25.30 8.81 8.53
CA LEU A 173 -25.63 7.60 7.81
C LEU A 173 -27.06 7.08 8.07
N PRO A 174 -27.62 7.08 9.29
CA PRO A 174 -29.00 6.66 9.54
C PRO A 174 -30.02 7.46 8.71
N HIS A 175 -29.79 8.77 8.55
CA HIS A 175 -30.66 9.64 7.75
C HIS A 175 -30.51 9.37 6.26
N LEU A 176 -29.29 9.08 5.79
CA LEU A 176 -29.01 8.76 4.39
C LEU A 176 -29.54 7.37 4.00
N LEU A 177 -29.36 6.37 4.85
CA LEU A 177 -29.82 4.99 4.58
C LEU A 177 -31.35 4.87 4.67
N GLY A 178 -32.04 5.68 5.46
CA GLY A 178 -33.49 5.75 5.48
C GLY A 178 -34.10 6.18 4.15
N SER A 179 -33.35 6.92 3.31
CA SER A 179 -33.78 7.33 1.97
C SER A 179 -33.50 6.28 0.88
N VAL A 180 -32.69 5.26 1.15
CA VAL A 180 -32.20 4.24 0.17
C VAL A 180 -32.88 2.90 0.39
N HIS A 181 -34.16 2.82 0.74
CA HIS A 181 -34.99 1.59 0.77
C HIS A 181 -34.25 0.32 1.27
N VAL A 182 -33.37 0.43 2.26
CA VAL A 182 -32.71 -0.71 2.91
C VAL A 182 -33.70 -1.34 3.90
N ASP A 183 -33.71 -2.67 3.97
CA ASP A 183 -34.58 -3.41 4.90
C ASP A 183 -34.42 -2.88 6.34
N PRO A 184 -35.52 -2.45 7.00
CA PRO A 184 -35.49 -1.96 8.37
C PRO A 184 -34.89 -2.94 9.37
N ALA A 185 -35.06 -4.25 9.15
CA ALA A 185 -34.46 -5.28 10.00
C ALA A 185 -32.92 -5.28 9.92
N VAL A 186 -32.37 -5.07 8.73
CA VAL A 186 -30.91 -4.92 8.53
C VAL A 186 -30.40 -3.64 9.17
N LEU A 187 -31.12 -2.52 8.97
CA LEU A 187 -30.73 -1.21 9.54
C LEU A 187 -30.72 -1.20 11.07
N SER A 188 -31.68 -1.86 11.70
CA SER A 188 -31.78 -1.94 13.17
C SER A 188 -30.55 -2.60 13.81
N LEU A 189 -29.89 -3.51 13.11
CA LEU A 189 -28.64 -4.16 13.52
C LEU A 189 -27.38 -3.45 13.02
N ALA A 190 -27.44 -2.87 11.82
CA ALA A 190 -26.28 -2.22 11.20
C ALA A 190 -25.87 -0.93 11.91
N ILE A 191 -26.84 -0.09 12.33
CA ILE A 191 -26.55 1.19 12.97
C ILE A 191 -25.80 1.04 14.31
N PRO A 192 -26.28 0.21 15.28
CA PRO A 192 -25.56 -0.02 16.53
C PRO A 192 -24.18 -0.69 16.32
N TYR A 193 -24.07 -1.62 15.37
CA TYR A 193 -22.80 -2.23 14.98
C TYR A 193 -21.81 -1.19 14.47
N PHE A 194 -22.26 -0.32 13.58
CA PHE A 194 -21.46 0.73 12.99
C PHE A 194 -21.00 1.78 14.02
N ASN A 195 -21.87 2.14 14.96
CA ASN A 195 -21.51 3.01 16.08
C ASN A 195 -20.40 2.40 16.95
N ALA A 196 -20.49 1.09 17.25
CA ALA A 196 -19.44 0.38 17.99
C ALA A 196 -18.10 0.39 17.24
N LEU A 197 -18.11 0.16 15.90
CA LEU A 197 -16.91 0.24 15.07
C LEU A 197 -16.29 1.64 15.08
N THR A 198 -17.12 2.70 15.13
CA THR A 198 -16.67 4.09 15.07
C THR A 198 -15.90 4.49 16.31
N VAL A 199 -16.21 3.95 17.50
CA VAL A 199 -15.38 4.11 18.69
C VAL A 199 -13.96 3.59 18.46
N GLY A 200 -13.82 2.54 17.66
CA GLY A 200 -12.54 1.97 17.26
C GLY A 200 -11.76 2.77 16.18
N LEU A 201 -12.30 3.90 15.66
CA LEU A 201 -11.65 4.64 14.57
C LEU A 201 -10.38 5.35 15.04
N LEU A 202 -10.43 6.07 16.16
CA LEU A 202 -9.22 6.72 16.70
C LEU A 202 -8.11 5.73 17.02
N PRO A 203 -8.34 4.64 17.78
CA PRO A 203 -7.32 3.62 17.99
C PRO A 203 -6.77 3.03 16.68
N LEU A 204 -7.60 2.85 15.65
CA LEU A 204 -7.18 2.39 14.35
C LEU A 204 -6.21 3.35 13.67
N LEU A 205 -6.54 4.65 13.64
CA LEU A 205 -5.67 5.67 13.05
C LEU A 205 -4.36 5.82 13.81
N LEU A 206 -4.40 5.77 15.15
CA LEU A 206 -3.20 5.74 15.98
C LEU A 206 -2.34 4.50 15.69
N TYR A 207 -2.96 3.33 15.58
CA TYR A 207 -2.26 2.12 15.16
C TYR A 207 -1.59 2.30 13.79
N PHE A 208 -2.27 2.87 12.80
CA PHE A 208 -1.67 3.12 11.49
C PHE A 208 -0.49 4.10 11.57
N ALA A 209 -0.59 5.21 12.31
CA ALA A 209 0.52 6.15 12.50
C ALA A 209 1.75 5.47 13.12
N LEU A 210 1.54 4.73 14.21
CA LEU A 210 2.60 3.97 14.90
C LEU A 210 3.19 2.87 14.00
N ARG A 211 2.33 2.10 13.33
CA ARG A 211 2.72 1.06 12.39
C ARG A 211 3.63 1.63 11.31
N ARG A 212 3.24 2.72 10.64
CA ARG A 212 4.04 3.34 9.55
C ARG A 212 5.38 3.84 10.06
N CYS A 213 5.41 4.50 11.22
CA CYS A 213 6.65 4.96 11.82
C CYS A 213 7.60 3.80 12.17
N LEU A 214 7.12 2.77 12.86
CA LEU A 214 7.93 1.61 13.24
C LEU A 214 8.44 0.83 12.02
N GLN A 215 7.60 0.64 11.00
CA GLN A 215 7.98 0.00 9.74
C GLN A 215 9.06 0.80 9.02
N ALA A 216 8.92 2.13 8.94
CA ALA A 216 9.89 3.02 8.31
C ALA A 216 11.25 3.02 9.02
N MET A 217 11.29 2.67 10.32
CA MET A 217 12.51 2.48 11.12
C MET A 217 13.01 1.02 11.16
N ASN A 218 12.53 0.14 10.27
CA ASN A 218 12.84 -1.30 10.22
C ASN A 218 12.38 -2.11 11.44
N MET A 219 11.50 -1.58 12.29
CA MET A 219 10.95 -2.28 13.45
C MET A 219 9.63 -2.98 13.09
N VAL A 220 9.70 -4.01 12.25
CA VAL A 220 8.52 -4.71 11.71
C VAL A 220 7.99 -5.82 12.62
N LYS A 221 8.85 -6.44 13.45
CA LYS A 221 8.46 -7.55 14.34
C LYS A 221 7.37 -7.18 15.34
N PRO A 222 7.45 -6.05 16.09
CA PRO A 222 6.40 -5.67 17.02
C PRO A 222 5.07 -5.35 16.31
N VAL A 223 5.13 -4.85 15.08
CA VAL A 223 3.93 -4.59 14.28
C VAL A 223 3.24 -5.90 13.89
N ALA A 224 3.99 -6.90 13.41
CA ALA A 224 3.46 -8.21 13.09
C ALA A 224 2.91 -8.91 14.36
N PHE A 225 3.63 -8.84 15.49
CA PHE A 225 3.16 -9.37 16.77
C PHE A 225 1.84 -8.74 17.21
N ALA A 226 1.74 -7.41 17.19
CA ALA A 226 0.53 -6.68 17.58
C ALA A 226 -0.68 -7.14 16.76
N LEU A 227 -0.51 -7.33 15.45
CA LEU A 227 -1.62 -7.72 14.58
C LEU A 227 -2.01 -9.20 14.74
N VAL A 228 -1.03 -10.11 14.80
CA VAL A 228 -1.31 -11.55 14.98
C VAL A 228 -1.99 -11.79 16.32
N SER A 229 -1.47 -11.19 17.41
CA SER A 229 -2.11 -11.33 18.74
C SER A 229 -3.47 -10.64 18.81
N ALA A 230 -3.69 -9.55 18.07
CA ALA A 230 -5.00 -8.89 17.99
C ALA A 230 -6.07 -9.78 17.34
N ASN A 231 -5.71 -10.67 16.41
CA ASN A 231 -6.66 -11.65 15.87
C ASN A 231 -7.16 -12.60 16.97
N ILE A 232 -6.28 -13.05 17.88
CA ILE A 232 -6.66 -13.90 19.01
C ILE A 232 -7.56 -13.12 19.97
N ILE A 233 -7.21 -11.87 20.29
CA ILE A 233 -8.02 -10.99 21.14
C ILE A 233 -9.39 -10.75 20.51
N ASN A 234 -9.45 -10.45 19.20
CA ASN A 234 -10.70 -10.25 18.47
C ASN A 234 -11.59 -11.51 18.54
N ALA A 235 -11.03 -12.69 18.23
CA ALA A 235 -11.77 -13.96 18.31
C ALA A 235 -12.29 -14.24 19.70
N LEU A 236 -11.48 -13.99 20.74
CA LEU A 236 -11.88 -14.18 22.15
C LEU A 236 -13.04 -13.24 22.52
N PHE A 237 -12.90 -11.94 22.22
CA PHE A 237 -13.96 -10.98 22.54
C PHE A 237 -15.20 -11.16 21.66
N ASN A 238 -15.07 -11.63 20.43
CA ASN A 238 -16.20 -12.07 19.62
C ASN A 238 -16.96 -13.20 20.32
N TRP A 239 -16.26 -14.23 20.83
CA TRP A 239 -16.87 -15.34 21.54
C TRP A 239 -17.58 -14.89 22.84
N ILE A 240 -16.99 -13.92 23.55
CA ILE A 240 -17.59 -13.37 24.78
C ILE A 240 -18.81 -12.50 24.46
N LEU A 241 -18.69 -11.53 23.56
CA LEU A 241 -19.68 -10.47 23.37
C LEU A 241 -20.79 -10.84 22.36
N ILE A 242 -20.48 -11.66 21.34
CA ILE A 242 -21.51 -12.10 20.38
C ILE A 242 -22.46 -13.08 21.09
N TYR A 243 -21.91 -14.07 21.81
CA TYR A 243 -22.70 -15.18 22.37
C TYR A 243 -23.02 -15.01 23.85
N GLY A 244 -22.42 -14.03 24.55
CA GLY A 244 -22.76 -13.78 25.97
C GLY A 244 -22.08 -14.73 26.93
N HIS A 245 -20.79 -15.04 26.76
CA HIS A 245 -20.03 -15.88 27.68
C HIS A 245 -19.40 -15.06 28.82
N TRP A 246 -18.99 -15.73 29.88
CA TRP A 246 -18.36 -15.13 31.08
C TRP A 246 -19.19 -14.05 31.78
N GLY A 247 -20.54 -14.15 31.71
CA GLY A 247 -21.44 -13.19 32.34
C GLY A 247 -21.66 -11.88 31.56
N ALA A 248 -21.06 -11.73 30.35
CA ALA A 248 -21.36 -10.63 29.47
C ALA A 248 -22.73 -10.83 28.80
N PRO A 249 -23.50 -9.77 28.52
CA PRO A 249 -24.73 -9.91 27.75
C PRO A 249 -24.45 -10.34 26.32
N ALA A 250 -25.30 -11.20 25.74
CA ALA A 250 -25.24 -11.59 24.33
C ALA A 250 -25.64 -10.37 23.45
N MET A 251 -24.66 -9.71 22.83
CA MET A 251 -24.84 -8.50 22.05
C MET A 251 -24.99 -8.77 20.54
N GLY A 252 -24.84 -10.01 20.09
CA GLY A 252 -24.97 -10.38 18.69
C GLY A 252 -24.01 -9.59 17.77
N THR A 253 -24.55 -8.97 16.71
CA THR A 253 -23.76 -8.17 15.75
C THR A 253 -23.02 -7.01 16.40
N VAL A 254 -23.64 -6.34 17.38
CA VAL A 254 -23.02 -5.22 18.10
C VAL A 254 -21.80 -5.68 18.90
N GLY A 255 -21.85 -6.91 19.43
CA GLY A 255 -20.73 -7.55 20.10
C GLY A 255 -19.52 -7.71 19.18
N SER A 256 -19.72 -8.06 17.91
CA SER A 256 -18.65 -8.11 16.91
C SER A 256 -18.02 -6.73 16.64
N GLY A 257 -18.83 -5.68 16.59
CA GLY A 257 -18.34 -4.30 16.48
C GLY A 257 -17.45 -3.88 17.65
N TRP A 258 -17.87 -4.17 18.87
CA TRP A 258 -17.08 -3.91 20.09
C TRP A 258 -15.81 -4.74 20.16
N SER A 259 -15.86 -6.03 19.78
CA SER A 259 -14.69 -6.90 19.73
C SER A 259 -13.61 -6.36 18.80
N THR A 260 -14.02 -5.88 17.62
CA THR A 260 -13.13 -5.23 16.67
C THR A 260 -12.57 -3.91 17.20
N ALA A 261 -13.38 -3.10 17.90
CA ALA A 261 -12.91 -1.86 18.54
C ALA A 261 -11.87 -2.17 19.65
N ILE A 262 -12.12 -3.17 20.49
CA ILE A 262 -11.19 -3.63 21.54
C ILE A 262 -9.88 -4.11 20.91
N ALA A 263 -9.93 -4.91 19.85
CA ALA A 263 -8.73 -5.38 19.14
C ALA A 263 -7.90 -4.20 18.59
N ARG A 264 -8.53 -3.14 18.09
CA ARG A 264 -7.84 -1.92 17.62
C ARG A 264 -7.18 -1.15 18.76
N VAL A 265 -7.87 -1.01 19.91
CA VAL A 265 -7.27 -0.42 21.13
C VAL A 265 -6.06 -1.23 21.55
N TYR A 266 -6.18 -2.56 21.58
CA TYR A 266 -5.09 -3.46 21.91
C TYR A 266 -3.90 -3.27 20.97
N MET A 267 -4.10 -3.25 19.63
CA MET A 267 -3.03 -3.03 18.66
C MET A 267 -2.30 -1.70 18.90
N ALA A 268 -3.04 -0.62 19.10
CA ALA A 268 -2.45 0.70 19.38
C ALA A 268 -1.66 0.67 20.70
N ALA A 269 -2.23 0.11 21.77
CA ALA A 269 -1.61 0.01 23.09
C ALA A 269 -0.29 -0.81 23.06
N VAL A 270 -0.28 -1.94 22.36
CA VAL A 270 0.92 -2.78 22.20
C VAL A 270 2.03 -1.99 21.48
N LEU A 271 1.73 -1.25 20.42
CA LEU A 271 2.73 -0.47 19.69
C LEU A 271 3.22 0.73 20.51
N VAL A 272 2.35 1.42 21.25
CA VAL A 272 2.74 2.47 22.19
C VAL A 272 3.64 1.90 23.28
N GLY A 273 3.22 0.80 23.91
CA GLY A 273 4.01 0.12 24.95
C GLY A 273 5.39 -0.31 24.46
N TYR A 274 5.44 -0.89 23.24
CA TYR A 274 6.71 -1.24 22.61
C TYR A 274 7.60 -0.02 22.36
N LEU A 275 7.05 1.07 21.84
CA LEU A 275 7.77 2.29 21.54
C LEU A 275 8.35 2.93 22.83
N LEU A 276 7.57 2.99 23.90
CA LEU A 276 8.00 3.48 25.21
C LEU A 276 9.08 2.59 25.84
N TRP A 277 8.92 1.25 25.74
CA TRP A 277 9.94 0.31 26.19
C TRP A 277 11.24 0.47 25.40
N TYR A 278 11.14 0.59 24.07
CA TYR A 278 12.29 0.80 23.19
C TYR A 278 13.03 2.10 23.52
N ASP A 279 12.29 3.20 23.72
CA ASP A 279 12.83 4.50 24.09
C ASP A 279 13.62 4.44 25.40
N ARG A 280 13.03 3.82 26.44
CA ARG A 280 13.70 3.64 27.75
C ARG A 280 14.97 2.79 27.63
N LYS A 281 14.92 1.70 26.85
CA LYS A 281 16.05 0.78 26.69
C LYS A 281 17.21 1.38 25.90
N HIS A 282 16.91 2.11 24.81
CA HIS A 282 17.91 2.63 23.89
C HIS A 282 18.17 4.13 24.06
N ARG A 283 17.48 4.78 25.00
CA ARG A 283 17.58 6.22 25.27
C ARG A 283 17.46 7.05 23.99
N THR A 284 16.42 6.78 23.20
CA THR A 284 16.22 7.43 21.90
C THR A 284 15.65 8.84 22.02
N GLU A 285 15.37 9.28 23.26
CA GLU A 285 14.85 10.62 23.58
C GLU A 285 13.51 10.96 22.94
N LEU A 286 12.70 9.94 22.63
CA LEU A 286 11.36 10.10 22.07
C LEU A 286 10.50 11.03 22.95
N LEU A 287 10.52 10.79 24.27
CA LEU A 287 9.75 11.57 25.25
C LEU A 287 10.24 13.02 25.42
N LYS A 288 11.46 13.33 24.94
CA LYS A 288 12.00 14.69 24.93
C LYS A 288 11.70 15.43 23.63
N THR A 289 11.14 14.74 22.63
CA THR A 289 10.78 15.36 21.35
C THR A 289 9.75 16.45 21.59
N PRO A 290 9.93 17.65 21.05
CA PRO A 290 8.91 18.71 21.13
C PRO A 290 7.57 18.22 20.60
N VAL A 291 6.51 18.47 21.37
CA VAL A 291 5.13 18.13 21.00
C VAL A 291 4.43 19.29 20.29
N ASP A 292 5.19 20.30 19.84
CA ASP A 292 4.65 21.45 19.13
C ASP A 292 4.01 21.05 17.81
N ILE A 293 2.96 21.77 17.42
CA ILE A 293 2.29 21.58 16.13
C ILE A 293 3.16 22.19 15.01
N ASP A 294 3.76 21.33 14.19
CA ASP A 294 4.57 21.70 13.02
C ASP A 294 3.68 21.70 11.76
N LEU A 295 3.01 22.84 11.50
CA LEU A 295 2.12 23.01 10.34
C LEU A 295 2.82 22.73 8.99
N PRO A 296 4.05 23.17 8.72
CA PRO A 296 4.79 22.78 7.52
C PRO A 296 4.90 21.26 7.36
N ARG A 297 5.16 20.53 8.44
CA ARG A 297 5.29 19.07 8.44
C ARG A 297 3.92 18.39 8.24
N ILE A 298 2.88 18.85 8.91
CA ILE A 298 1.50 18.38 8.70
C ILE A 298 1.09 18.61 7.24
N ARG A 299 1.35 19.81 6.69
CA ARG A 299 1.08 20.09 5.27
C ARG A 299 1.81 19.10 4.34
N ARG A 300 3.07 18.80 4.63
CA ARG A 300 3.84 17.84 3.84
C ARG A 300 3.28 16.41 3.98
N LEU A 301 2.85 15.99 5.18
CA LEU A 301 2.13 14.75 5.40
C LEU A 301 0.86 14.67 4.57
N LEU A 302 0.05 15.72 4.56
CA LEU A 302 -1.18 15.79 3.78
C LEU A 302 -0.90 15.80 2.27
N MET A 303 0.13 16.52 1.81
CA MET A 303 0.51 16.55 0.39
C MET A 303 0.93 15.18 -0.15
N LEU A 304 1.50 14.32 0.68
CA LEU A 304 1.89 12.94 0.35
C LEU A 304 0.76 11.96 0.62
N GLY A 305 0.08 12.12 1.74
CA GLY A 305 -0.93 11.17 2.22
C GLY A 305 -2.27 11.30 1.51
N LEU A 306 -2.75 12.52 1.20
CA LEU A 306 -4.05 12.69 0.57
C LEU A 306 -4.13 12.06 -0.84
N PRO A 307 -3.12 12.24 -1.73
CA PRO A 307 -3.12 11.51 -3.00
C PRO A 307 -3.06 9.98 -2.80
N ALA A 308 -2.32 9.48 -1.81
CA ALA A 308 -2.27 8.05 -1.52
C ALA A 308 -3.62 7.52 -0.99
N ALA A 309 -4.30 8.29 -0.14
CA ALA A 309 -5.65 7.96 0.33
C ALA A 309 -6.66 7.92 -0.82
N LEU A 310 -6.63 8.93 -1.69
CA LEU A 310 -7.49 8.98 -2.87
C LEU A 310 -7.22 7.81 -3.82
N GLN A 311 -5.94 7.45 -4.04
CA GLN A 311 -5.59 6.30 -4.87
C GLN A 311 -6.22 5.01 -4.33
N ILE A 312 -6.09 4.71 -3.03
CA ILE A 312 -6.66 3.52 -2.41
C ILE A 312 -8.20 3.55 -2.49
N THR A 313 -8.81 4.72 -2.24
CA THR A 313 -10.26 4.88 -2.30
C THR A 313 -10.79 4.69 -3.72
N LEU A 314 -10.10 5.21 -4.74
CA LEU A 314 -10.46 5.03 -6.14
C LEU A 314 -10.36 3.56 -6.55
N GLU A 315 -9.31 2.86 -6.13
CA GLU A 315 -9.10 1.44 -6.40
C GLU A 315 -10.18 0.59 -5.72
N THR A 316 -10.41 0.77 -4.41
CA THR A 316 -11.47 0.06 -3.68
C THR A 316 -12.85 0.38 -4.24
N GLY A 317 -13.09 1.64 -4.59
CA GLY A 317 -14.35 2.13 -5.15
C GLY A 317 -14.70 1.51 -6.50
N VAL A 318 -13.72 1.31 -7.39
CA VAL A 318 -14.00 0.68 -8.68
C VAL A 318 -14.41 -0.79 -8.52
N PHE A 319 -13.76 -1.54 -7.62
CA PHE A 319 -14.16 -2.93 -7.34
C PHE A 319 -15.56 -3.02 -6.72
N ALA A 320 -15.91 -2.11 -5.79
CA ALA A 320 -17.24 -2.02 -5.23
C ALA A 320 -18.29 -1.68 -6.31
N THR A 321 -17.97 -0.76 -7.22
CA THR A 321 -18.85 -0.42 -8.34
C THR A 321 -19.05 -1.60 -9.28
N VAL A 322 -17.99 -2.33 -9.62
CA VAL A 322 -18.08 -3.55 -10.44
C VAL A 322 -18.94 -4.61 -9.75
N THR A 323 -18.78 -4.81 -8.44
CA THR A 323 -19.63 -5.72 -7.65
C THR A 323 -21.11 -5.33 -7.76
N THR A 324 -21.43 -4.03 -7.66
CA THR A 324 -22.79 -3.51 -7.81
C THR A 324 -23.34 -3.73 -9.22
N LEU A 325 -22.50 -3.56 -10.25
CA LEU A 325 -22.91 -3.82 -11.64
C LEU A 325 -23.14 -5.33 -11.89
N VAL A 326 -22.29 -6.19 -11.33
CA VAL A 326 -22.45 -7.65 -11.43
C VAL A 326 -23.71 -8.11 -10.69
N ALA A 327 -24.07 -7.50 -9.57
CA ALA A 327 -25.31 -7.83 -8.85
C ALA A 327 -26.58 -7.66 -9.72
N LYS A 328 -26.57 -6.73 -10.69
CA LYS A 328 -27.67 -6.56 -11.66
C LYS A 328 -27.80 -7.71 -12.65
N LEU A 329 -26.78 -8.57 -12.79
CA LEU A 329 -26.78 -9.71 -13.69
C LEU A 329 -27.42 -10.99 -13.10
N GLY A 330 -27.67 -10.97 -11.76
CA GLY A 330 -28.28 -12.08 -11.03
C GLY A 330 -27.37 -12.77 -10.05
N ALA A 331 -27.90 -13.80 -9.36
CA ALA A 331 -27.22 -14.45 -8.23
C ALA A 331 -25.97 -15.26 -8.65
N VAL A 332 -26.03 -16.02 -9.75
CA VAL A 332 -24.90 -16.85 -10.21
C VAL A 332 -23.69 -15.99 -10.62
N PRO A 333 -23.84 -14.92 -11.44
CA PRO A 333 -22.75 -14.00 -11.72
C PRO A 333 -22.17 -13.35 -10.47
N LEU A 334 -23.01 -12.93 -9.52
CA LEU A 334 -22.57 -12.29 -8.29
C LEU A 334 -21.76 -13.26 -7.41
N ALA A 335 -22.26 -14.48 -7.21
CA ALA A 335 -21.53 -15.50 -6.43
C ALA A 335 -20.18 -15.83 -7.07
N SER A 336 -20.16 -16.00 -8.40
CA SER A 336 -18.92 -16.28 -9.15
C SER A 336 -17.91 -15.12 -9.04
N HIS A 337 -18.41 -13.87 -9.14
CA HIS A 337 -17.58 -12.67 -8.96
C HIS A 337 -16.99 -12.59 -7.54
N GLN A 338 -17.77 -12.88 -6.50
CA GLN A 338 -17.29 -12.86 -5.12
C GLN A 338 -16.19 -13.90 -4.87
N ILE A 339 -16.35 -15.12 -5.42
CA ILE A 339 -15.32 -16.18 -5.33
C ILE A 339 -14.03 -15.70 -6.01
N ALA A 340 -14.13 -15.20 -7.23
CA ALA A 340 -12.97 -14.71 -7.97
C ALA A 340 -12.32 -13.52 -7.29
N LEU A 341 -13.09 -12.55 -6.79
CA LEU A 341 -12.60 -11.37 -6.08
C LEU A 341 -11.88 -11.76 -4.78
N ASN A 342 -12.44 -12.65 -3.97
CA ASN A 342 -11.80 -13.13 -2.74
C ASN A 342 -10.47 -13.84 -3.02
N THR A 343 -10.43 -14.65 -4.08
CA THR A 343 -9.21 -15.36 -4.48
C THR A 343 -8.11 -14.40 -4.91
N VAL A 344 -8.43 -13.41 -5.75
CA VAL A 344 -7.48 -12.39 -6.20
C VAL A 344 -7.05 -11.49 -5.04
N SER A 345 -7.98 -11.10 -4.15
CA SER A 345 -7.65 -10.28 -2.97
C SER A 345 -6.68 -10.97 -2.02
N LEU A 346 -6.79 -12.30 -1.86
CA LEU A 346 -5.85 -13.06 -1.03
C LEU A 346 -4.43 -13.02 -1.61
N THR A 347 -4.29 -13.22 -2.93
CA THR A 347 -2.97 -13.13 -3.58
C THR A 347 -2.40 -11.72 -3.54
N PHE A 348 -3.24 -10.68 -3.58
CA PHE A 348 -2.87 -9.27 -3.51
C PHE A 348 -2.22 -8.86 -2.17
N MET A 349 -2.48 -9.57 -1.06
CA MET A 349 -1.85 -9.26 0.23
C MET A 349 -0.32 -9.34 0.19
N VAL A 350 0.25 -10.19 -0.65
CA VAL A 350 1.70 -10.34 -0.76
C VAL A 350 2.36 -9.13 -1.45
N PRO A 351 1.96 -8.72 -2.67
CA PRO A 351 2.50 -7.50 -3.27
C PRO A 351 2.24 -6.24 -2.45
N LEU A 352 1.16 -6.17 -1.67
CA LEU A 352 0.89 -5.05 -0.76
C LEU A 352 1.95 -4.95 0.36
N GLY A 353 2.33 -6.09 0.95
CA GLY A 353 3.43 -6.15 1.91
C GLY A 353 4.79 -5.80 1.29
N ILE A 354 5.07 -6.29 0.06
CA ILE A 354 6.28 -5.94 -0.69
C ILE A 354 6.30 -4.44 -1.04
N SER A 355 5.16 -3.86 -1.40
CA SER A 355 4.98 -2.42 -1.67
C SER A 355 5.36 -1.55 -0.47
N SER A 356 4.92 -1.95 0.73
CA SER A 356 5.32 -1.27 1.97
C SER A 356 6.82 -1.38 2.23
N ALA A 357 7.42 -2.55 1.99
CA ALA A 357 8.88 -2.72 2.11
C ALA A 357 9.64 -1.89 1.07
N ALA A 358 9.15 -1.80 -0.17
CA ALA A 358 9.72 -0.97 -1.22
C ALA A 358 9.74 0.51 -0.83
N ALA A 359 8.61 1.03 -0.31
CA ALA A 359 8.50 2.41 0.14
C ALA A 359 9.54 2.75 1.23
N VAL A 360 9.70 1.86 2.21
CA VAL A 360 10.68 2.02 3.29
C VAL A 360 12.11 2.00 2.75
N ARG A 361 12.48 0.99 1.96
CA ARG A 361 13.85 0.83 1.48
C ARG A 361 14.29 1.94 0.52
N VAL A 362 13.41 2.31 -0.41
CA VAL A 362 13.65 3.44 -1.32
C VAL A 362 13.78 4.75 -0.52
N GLY A 363 12.86 5.01 0.42
CA GLY A 363 12.94 6.21 1.26
C GLY A 363 14.23 6.27 2.07
N GLN A 364 14.65 5.17 2.70
CA GLN A 364 15.90 5.09 3.46
C GLN A 364 17.14 5.30 2.58
N ALA A 365 17.16 4.74 1.36
CA ALA A 365 18.26 4.94 0.42
C ALA A 365 18.38 6.42 0.02
N LEU A 366 17.26 7.07 -0.28
CA LEU A 366 17.24 8.52 -0.58
C LEU A 366 17.65 9.36 0.63
N GLY A 367 17.24 8.98 1.82
CA GLY A 367 17.71 9.63 3.06
C GLY A 367 19.23 9.57 3.22
N ARG A 368 19.86 8.46 2.83
CA ARG A 368 21.33 8.29 2.80
C ARG A 368 22.01 9.00 1.62
N LYS A 369 21.25 9.66 0.74
CA LYS A 369 21.75 10.22 -0.53
C LYS A 369 22.36 9.15 -1.45
N ASP A 370 21.74 7.97 -1.50
CA ASP A 370 22.15 6.83 -2.32
C ASP A 370 21.10 6.55 -3.42
N PRO A 371 21.16 7.26 -4.56
CA PRO A 371 20.20 7.08 -5.64
C PRO A 371 20.31 5.70 -6.32
N LEU A 372 21.51 5.10 -6.35
CA LEU A 372 21.71 3.76 -6.89
C LEU A 372 21.06 2.70 -5.98
N GLY A 373 21.23 2.82 -4.67
CA GLY A 373 20.55 1.97 -3.70
C GLY A 373 19.02 2.12 -3.76
N ALA A 374 18.49 3.31 -4.01
CA ALA A 374 17.07 3.53 -4.22
C ALA A 374 16.55 2.82 -5.47
N ARG A 375 17.27 2.96 -6.61
CA ARG A 375 16.98 2.25 -7.86
C ARG A 375 16.96 0.74 -7.65
N ASP A 376 18.02 0.20 -7.06
CA ASP A 376 18.23 -1.23 -6.91
C ASP A 376 17.20 -1.85 -5.95
N SER A 377 16.90 -1.17 -4.84
CA SER A 377 15.87 -1.61 -3.89
C SER A 377 14.46 -1.58 -4.49
N GLY A 378 14.10 -0.49 -5.18
CA GLY A 378 12.78 -0.37 -5.83
C GLY A 378 12.62 -1.35 -7.00
N GLY A 379 13.65 -1.47 -7.86
CA GLY A 379 13.64 -2.41 -8.98
C GLY A 379 13.55 -3.86 -8.53
N THR A 380 14.30 -4.25 -7.48
CA THR A 380 14.23 -5.61 -6.90
C THR A 380 12.86 -5.91 -6.31
N ALA A 381 12.26 -4.95 -5.58
CA ALA A 381 10.93 -5.12 -5.03
C ALA A 381 9.87 -5.29 -6.13
N ILE A 382 9.90 -4.47 -7.19
CA ILE A 382 8.98 -4.58 -8.34
C ILE A 382 9.13 -5.93 -9.02
N ALA A 383 10.37 -6.40 -9.25
CA ALA A 383 10.62 -7.72 -9.83
C ALA A 383 10.08 -8.85 -8.95
N LEU A 384 10.27 -8.77 -7.62
CA LEU A 384 9.77 -9.76 -6.67
C LEU A 384 8.24 -9.83 -6.69
N GLY A 385 7.56 -8.69 -6.66
CA GLY A 385 6.10 -8.62 -6.75
C GLY A 385 5.57 -9.15 -8.09
N ALA A 386 6.22 -8.79 -9.20
CA ALA A 386 5.88 -9.26 -10.54
C ALA A 386 6.01 -10.78 -10.66
N VAL A 387 7.12 -11.36 -10.19
CA VAL A 387 7.36 -12.82 -10.25
C VAL A 387 6.33 -13.55 -9.38
N PHE A 388 6.08 -13.10 -8.16
CA PHE A 388 5.09 -13.72 -7.28
C PHE A 388 3.69 -13.72 -7.93
N MET A 389 3.25 -12.58 -8.44
CA MET A 389 1.93 -12.46 -9.05
C MET A 389 1.82 -13.19 -10.39
N ALA A 390 2.92 -13.29 -11.15
CA ALA A 390 2.97 -14.15 -12.33
C ALA A 390 2.76 -15.63 -11.96
N CYS A 391 3.42 -16.10 -10.90
CA CYS A 391 3.20 -17.46 -10.39
C CYS A 391 1.74 -17.69 -9.93
N CYS A 392 1.14 -16.70 -9.25
CA CYS A 392 -0.28 -16.75 -8.89
C CYS A 392 -1.17 -16.79 -10.15
N GLY A 393 -0.90 -15.95 -11.17
CA GLY A 393 -1.63 -15.97 -12.43
C GLY A 393 -1.58 -17.34 -13.11
N VAL A 394 -0.41 -17.97 -13.18
CA VAL A 394 -0.25 -19.33 -13.69
C VAL A 394 -1.06 -20.34 -12.85
N ALA A 395 -1.04 -20.23 -11.53
CA ALA A 395 -1.83 -21.10 -10.65
C ALA A 395 -3.35 -20.93 -10.88
N LEU A 396 -3.84 -19.71 -11.10
CA LEU A 396 -5.25 -19.44 -11.44
C LEU A 396 -5.64 -20.05 -12.79
N LEU A 397 -4.72 -20.15 -13.75
CA LEU A 397 -4.98 -20.81 -15.05
C LEU A 397 -4.96 -22.33 -14.96
N ILE A 398 -4.08 -22.90 -14.13
CA ILE A 398 -3.93 -24.37 -14.03
C ILE A 398 -5.03 -24.97 -13.12
N PHE A 399 -5.36 -24.31 -12.00
CA PHE A 399 -6.24 -24.86 -10.97
C PHE A 399 -7.59 -24.12 -10.78
N PRO A 400 -8.20 -23.48 -11.79
CA PRO A 400 -9.38 -22.63 -11.57
C PRO A 400 -10.58 -23.40 -11.05
N ARG A 401 -10.80 -24.64 -11.56
CA ARG A 401 -11.91 -25.52 -11.14
C ARG A 401 -11.74 -26.02 -9.71
N TRP A 402 -10.51 -26.31 -9.30
CA TRP A 402 -10.22 -26.77 -7.95
C TRP A 402 -10.45 -25.63 -6.93
N ILE A 403 -9.99 -24.43 -7.25
CA ILE A 403 -10.21 -23.23 -6.46
C ILE A 403 -11.71 -22.96 -6.30
N ALA A 404 -12.47 -22.95 -7.41
CA ALA A 404 -13.92 -22.71 -7.38
C ALA A 404 -14.67 -23.76 -6.54
N ARG A 405 -14.28 -25.04 -6.61
CA ARG A 405 -14.87 -26.13 -5.82
C ARG A 405 -14.65 -26.01 -4.32
N MET A 406 -13.60 -25.32 -3.88
CA MET A 406 -13.38 -25.07 -2.45
C MET A 406 -14.47 -24.15 -1.84
N TYR A 407 -15.12 -23.34 -2.68
CA TYR A 407 -16.14 -22.39 -2.22
C TYR A 407 -17.56 -22.91 -2.39
N THR A 408 -17.84 -23.68 -3.44
CA THR A 408 -19.21 -24.12 -3.75
C THR A 408 -19.24 -25.42 -4.55
N PRO A 409 -20.26 -26.29 -4.33
CA PRO A 409 -20.52 -27.44 -5.18
C PRO A 409 -21.33 -27.11 -6.46
N ASP A 410 -21.89 -25.91 -6.59
CA ASP A 410 -22.75 -25.51 -7.71
C ASP A 410 -21.97 -25.45 -9.02
N LYS A 411 -22.37 -26.30 -9.98
CA LYS A 411 -21.70 -26.42 -11.27
C LYS A 411 -21.80 -25.15 -12.13
N SER A 412 -22.89 -24.40 -12.02
CA SER A 412 -23.12 -23.16 -12.79
C SER A 412 -22.19 -22.05 -12.30
N VAL A 413 -22.07 -21.90 -10.98
CA VAL A 413 -21.14 -20.96 -10.34
C VAL A 413 -19.70 -21.33 -10.63
N ILE A 414 -19.33 -22.63 -10.54
CA ILE A 414 -17.98 -23.11 -10.87
C ILE A 414 -17.61 -22.77 -12.32
N ALA A 415 -18.52 -23.07 -13.28
CA ALA A 415 -18.25 -22.82 -14.69
C ALA A 415 -17.97 -21.34 -14.99
N MET A 416 -18.76 -20.43 -14.41
CA MET A 416 -18.58 -18.99 -14.57
C MET A 416 -17.32 -18.49 -13.83
N THR A 417 -17.05 -18.98 -12.62
CA THR A 417 -15.87 -18.63 -11.84
C THR A 417 -14.57 -18.97 -12.59
N VAL A 418 -14.53 -20.09 -13.30
CA VAL A 418 -13.35 -20.47 -14.14
C VAL A 418 -13.05 -19.39 -15.18
N GLY A 419 -14.07 -18.86 -15.85
CA GLY A 419 -13.92 -17.76 -16.83
C GLY A 419 -13.41 -16.46 -16.18
N LEU A 420 -13.94 -16.13 -14.99
CA LEU A 420 -13.51 -14.93 -14.25
C LEU A 420 -12.08 -15.07 -13.73
N LEU A 421 -11.70 -16.25 -13.22
CA LEU A 421 -10.32 -16.51 -12.78
C LEU A 421 -9.32 -16.47 -13.94
N ALA A 422 -9.70 -16.91 -15.13
CA ALA A 422 -8.87 -16.77 -16.33
C ALA A 422 -8.67 -15.30 -16.72
N ALA A 423 -9.74 -14.48 -16.67
CA ALA A 423 -9.62 -13.03 -16.86
C ALA A 423 -8.76 -12.39 -15.75
N GLY A 424 -8.91 -12.87 -14.50
CA GLY A 424 -8.07 -12.47 -13.36
C GLY A 424 -6.60 -12.77 -13.58
N ALA A 425 -6.28 -13.96 -14.07
CA ALA A 425 -4.90 -14.37 -14.32
C ALA A 425 -4.17 -13.45 -15.31
N ALA A 426 -4.89 -12.89 -16.30
CA ALA A 426 -4.32 -11.99 -17.30
C ALA A 426 -3.76 -10.69 -16.70
N PHE A 427 -4.34 -10.18 -15.62
CA PHE A 427 -3.88 -8.94 -15.00
C PHE A 427 -2.96 -9.15 -13.78
N GLN A 428 -2.87 -10.36 -13.21
CA GLN A 428 -2.10 -10.61 -11.98
C GLN A 428 -0.67 -10.05 -12.03
N LEU A 429 0.04 -10.29 -13.13
CA LEU A 429 1.39 -9.77 -13.31
C LEU A 429 1.44 -8.24 -13.16
N PHE A 430 0.54 -7.55 -13.85
CA PHE A 430 0.50 -6.08 -13.85
C PHE A 430 -0.01 -5.53 -12.53
N ASP A 431 -0.88 -6.25 -11.82
CA ASP A 431 -1.33 -5.91 -10.48
C ASP A 431 -0.15 -5.96 -9.47
N GLY A 432 0.72 -6.96 -9.57
CA GLY A 432 1.96 -6.99 -8.79
C GLY A 432 2.90 -5.83 -9.11
N ILE A 433 3.09 -5.52 -10.39
CA ILE A 433 3.94 -4.42 -10.84
C ILE A 433 3.40 -3.08 -10.33
N GLN A 434 2.10 -2.80 -10.55
CA GLN A 434 1.49 -1.51 -10.18
C GLN A 434 1.53 -1.28 -8.66
N THR A 435 1.20 -2.31 -7.88
CA THR A 435 1.16 -2.22 -6.41
C THR A 435 2.54 -1.92 -5.83
N VAL A 436 3.58 -2.63 -6.30
CA VAL A 436 4.93 -2.42 -5.77
C VAL A 436 5.57 -1.16 -6.33
N ALA A 437 5.33 -0.79 -7.61
CA ALA A 437 5.78 0.47 -8.18
C ALA A 437 5.16 1.68 -7.46
N THR A 438 3.87 1.60 -7.08
CA THR A 438 3.21 2.61 -6.22
C THR A 438 3.96 2.78 -4.89
N GLY A 439 4.37 1.68 -4.25
CA GLY A 439 5.20 1.73 -3.04
C GLY A 439 6.55 2.37 -3.25
N ALA A 440 7.26 2.01 -4.31
CA ALA A 440 8.56 2.58 -4.64
C ALA A 440 8.48 4.09 -4.92
N LEU A 441 7.49 4.53 -5.72
CA LEU A 441 7.20 5.94 -6.00
C LEU A 441 6.85 6.71 -4.71
N ARG A 442 6.03 6.10 -3.82
CA ARG A 442 5.70 6.68 -2.52
C ARG A 442 6.94 6.87 -1.66
N GLY A 443 7.86 5.90 -1.61
CA GLY A 443 9.15 6.04 -0.92
C GLY A 443 10.01 7.18 -1.49
N ALA A 444 9.92 7.44 -2.80
CA ALA A 444 10.56 8.58 -3.47
C ALA A 444 9.82 9.91 -3.25
N GLY A 445 8.60 9.89 -2.69
CA GLY A 445 7.80 11.09 -2.44
C GLY A 445 6.84 11.45 -3.59
N ASP A 446 6.65 10.58 -4.56
CA ASP A 446 5.66 10.76 -5.64
C ASP A 446 4.43 9.87 -5.41
N THR A 447 3.41 10.43 -4.78
CA THR A 447 2.10 9.79 -4.60
C THR A 447 1.06 10.28 -5.61
N ARG A 448 1.30 11.44 -6.25
CA ARG A 448 0.35 12.05 -7.17
C ARG A 448 0.25 11.28 -8.48
N THR A 449 1.39 10.84 -9.01
CA THR A 449 1.43 10.06 -10.24
C THR A 449 0.59 8.79 -10.11
N SER A 450 0.71 8.05 -9.00
CA SER A 450 -0.10 6.86 -8.74
C SER A 450 -1.60 7.20 -8.68
N MET A 451 -2.00 8.25 -7.94
CA MET A 451 -3.40 8.67 -7.82
C MET A 451 -4.03 9.00 -9.19
N ILE A 452 -3.34 9.85 -9.98
CA ILE A 452 -3.86 10.26 -11.30
C ILE A 452 -3.98 9.06 -12.23
N CYS A 453 -2.99 8.18 -12.20
CA CYS A 453 -2.96 6.97 -13.03
C CYS A 453 -4.15 6.05 -12.71
N HIS A 454 -4.43 5.79 -11.43
CA HIS A 454 -5.55 4.98 -10.99
C HIS A 454 -6.89 5.62 -11.35
N PHE A 455 -7.04 6.93 -11.18
CA PHE A 455 -8.25 7.63 -11.57
C PHE A 455 -8.55 7.48 -13.06
N LEU A 456 -7.57 7.82 -13.91
CA LEU A 456 -7.76 7.77 -15.35
C LEU A 456 -7.97 6.34 -15.86
N ALA A 457 -7.15 5.40 -15.43
CA ALA A 457 -7.22 4.04 -15.92
C ALA A 457 -8.47 3.30 -15.44
N TYR A 458 -8.84 3.38 -14.17
CA TYR A 458 -10.00 2.67 -13.64
C TYR A 458 -11.32 3.33 -14.00
N TRP A 459 -11.45 4.66 -13.75
CA TRP A 459 -12.74 5.33 -13.81
C TRP A 459 -13.08 5.89 -15.19
N ILE A 460 -12.07 6.31 -15.96
CA ILE A 460 -12.28 6.89 -17.30
C ILE A 460 -12.18 5.84 -18.41
N ILE A 461 -11.28 4.83 -18.24
CA ILE A 461 -11.04 3.83 -19.29
C ILE A 461 -11.69 2.49 -18.92
N GLY A 462 -11.24 1.87 -17.82
CA GLY A 462 -11.57 0.48 -17.49
C GLY A 462 -13.03 0.24 -17.18
N LEU A 463 -13.61 1.05 -16.29
CA LEU A 463 -15.01 0.89 -15.89
C LEU A 463 -15.99 1.15 -17.05
N PRO A 464 -15.88 2.25 -17.83
CA PRO A 464 -16.75 2.46 -18.99
C PRO A 464 -16.58 1.39 -20.08
N PHE A 465 -15.33 0.98 -20.37
CA PHE A 465 -15.06 -0.07 -21.33
C PHE A 465 -15.62 -1.42 -20.88
N GLY A 466 -15.40 -1.79 -19.61
CA GLY A 466 -15.97 -3.02 -19.05
C GLY A 466 -17.50 -3.02 -19.02
N ALA A 467 -18.12 -1.90 -18.67
CA ALA A 467 -19.57 -1.75 -18.70
C ALA A 467 -20.12 -1.85 -20.14
N TRP A 468 -19.44 -1.29 -21.12
CA TRP A 468 -19.79 -1.43 -22.53
C TRP A 468 -19.73 -2.89 -22.98
N LEU A 469 -18.65 -3.63 -22.65
CA LEU A 469 -18.54 -5.06 -22.92
C LEU A 469 -19.65 -5.87 -22.24
N CYS A 470 -19.93 -5.56 -20.96
CA CYS A 470 -20.91 -6.26 -20.14
C CYS A 470 -22.33 -6.12 -20.70
N PHE A 471 -22.78 -4.88 -20.92
CA PHE A 471 -24.20 -4.60 -21.24
C PHE A 471 -24.50 -4.47 -22.74
N ARG A 472 -23.55 -3.91 -23.54
CA ARG A 472 -23.79 -3.74 -24.99
C ARG A 472 -23.34 -4.94 -25.82
N ARG A 473 -22.28 -5.62 -25.41
CA ARG A 473 -21.75 -6.82 -26.06
C ARG A 473 -22.26 -8.12 -25.43
N SER A 474 -23.02 -8.03 -24.33
CA SER A 474 -23.61 -9.18 -23.62
C SER A 474 -22.57 -10.19 -23.09
N TRP A 475 -21.35 -9.71 -22.79
CA TRP A 475 -20.27 -10.55 -22.19
C TRP A 475 -20.48 -10.75 -20.69
N GLY A 476 -21.46 -10.12 -20.08
CA GLY A 476 -21.79 -10.26 -18.67
C GLY A 476 -20.61 -9.87 -17.74
N ALA A 477 -20.46 -10.59 -16.65
CA ALA A 477 -19.42 -10.30 -15.64
C ALA A 477 -17.99 -10.39 -16.20
N ILE A 478 -17.74 -11.25 -17.21
CA ILE A 478 -16.41 -11.36 -17.85
C ILE A 478 -16.03 -10.04 -18.52
N GLY A 479 -16.99 -9.34 -19.15
CA GLY A 479 -16.73 -8.04 -19.78
C GLY A 479 -16.23 -7.00 -18.78
N LEU A 480 -16.81 -6.96 -17.56
CA LEU A 480 -16.35 -6.06 -16.50
C LEU A 480 -14.92 -6.40 -16.04
N TRP A 481 -14.60 -7.70 -15.90
CA TRP A 481 -13.26 -8.14 -15.53
C TRP A 481 -12.21 -7.82 -16.59
N ILE A 482 -12.56 -7.92 -17.87
CA ILE A 482 -11.68 -7.49 -18.97
C ILE A 482 -11.44 -5.97 -18.89
N GLY A 483 -12.45 -5.17 -18.58
CA GLY A 483 -12.28 -3.74 -18.35
C GLY A 483 -11.30 -3.43 -17.22
N LEU A 484 -11.42 -4.14 -16.08
CA LEU A 484 -10.46 -4.03 -14.98
C LEU A 484 -9.04 -4.49 -15.38
N SER A 485 -8.94 -5.56 -16.18
CA SER A 485 -7.65 -6.05 -16.68
C SER A 485 -6.95 -5.01 -17.55
N VAL A 486 -7.67 -4.35 -18.46
CA VAL A 486 -7.13 -3.27 -19.29
C VAL A 486 -6.63 -2.12 -18.42
N ALA A 487 -7.42 -1.72 -17.42
CA ALA A 487 -6.99 -0.67 -16.48
C ALA A 487 -5.70 -1.02 -15.74
N LEU A 488 -5.62 -2.24 -15.17
CA LEU A 488 -4.45 -2.70 -14.42
C LEU A 488 -3.20 -2.80 -15.29
N VAL A 489 -3.33 -3.26 -16.52
CA VAL A 489 -2.23 -3.30 -17.50
C VAL A 489 -1.71 -1.88 -17.77
N LEU A 490 -2.62 -0.93 -18.03
CA LEU A 490 -2.27 0.46 -18.27
C LEU A 490 -1.57 1.08 -17.04
N ILE A 491 -2.12 0.88 -15.84
CA ILE A 491 -1.51 1.39 -14.58
C ILE A 491 -0.12 0.80 -14.41
N GLY A 492 0.03 -0.53 -14.55
CA GLY A 492 1.31 -1.21 -14.38
C GLY A 492 2.39 -0.68 -15.32
N ILE A 493 2.07 -0.48 -16.61
CA ILE A 493 3.00 0.07 -17.60
C ILE A 493 3.36 1.52 -17.26
N VAL A 494 2.35 2.37 -16.99
CA VAL A 494 2.61 3.79 -16.72
C VAL A 494 3.40 3.99 -15.43
N LEU A 495 3.10 3.24 -14.36
CA LEU A 495 3.85 3.36 -13.11
C LEU A 495 5.26 2.80 -13.22
N LEU A 496 5.48 1.76 -14.02
CA LEU A 496 6.84 1.27 -14.32
C LEU A 496 7.67 2.33 -15.07
N LEU A 497 7.06 2.99 -16.06
CA LEU A 497 7.70 4.10 -16.78
C LEU A 497 7.94 5.31 -15.87
N ALA A 498 6.99 5.64 -14.99
CA ALA A 498 7.15 6.69 -14.00
C ALA A 498 8.30 6.40 -13.03
N TRP A 499 8.42 5.14 -12.58
CA TRP A 499 9.54 4.71 -11.76
C TRP A 499 10.88 4.87 -12.48
N ARG A 500 10.99 4.47 -13.75
CA ARG A 500 12.21 4.67 -14.57
C ARG A 500 12.60 6.15 -14.62
N ARG A 501 11.65 7.03 -14.97
CA ARG A 501 11.89 8.49 -15.02
C ARG A 501 12.30 9.07 -13.66
N THR A 502 11.73 8.55 -12.57
CA THR A 502 12.12 8.99 -11.21
C THR A 502 13.55 8.59 -10.90
N VAL A 503 13.96 7.38 -11.24
CA VAL A 503 15.35 6.90 -11.06
C VAL A 503 16.32 7.73 -11.89
N GLU A 504 16.00 8.03 -13.16
CA GLU A 504 16.82 8.88 -14.03
C GLU A 504 17.04 10.29 -13.45
N LYS A 505 15.96 10.90 -12.93
CA LYS A 505 16.05 12.21 -12.26
C LYS A 505 16.91 12.17 -10.99
N LEU A 506 16.78 11.11 -10.19
CA LEU A 506 17.57 10.93 -8.97
C LEU A 506 19.06 10.68 -9.26
N ALA A 507 19.37 10.08 -10.39
CA ALA A 507 20.73 9.85 -10.82
C ALA A 507 21.39 11.12 -11.42
N ALA A 508 20.59 12.07 -11.90
CA ALA A 508 21.04 13.34 -12.47
C ALA A 508 21.20 14.45 -11.42
N ALA A 509 20.62 14.31 -10.23
CA ALA A 509 20.65 15.26 -9.11
C ALA A 509 21.79 14.96 -8.13
#